data_bcf83f9d3cb52b86520ee10e9ed0d510
#
_entry.id   bcf83f9d3cb52b86520ee10e9ed0d510
#
_cell.length_a   1.000
_cell.length_b   1.000
_cell.length_c   1.000
_cell.angle_alpha   90.00
_cell.angle_beta   90.00
_cell.angle_gamma   90.00
#
_symmetry.space_group_name_H-M   'P 1'
#
loop_
_entity.id
_entity.type
_entity.pdbx_description
1 polymer ?
#
loop_
_entity_poly.entity_id
_entity_poly.type
_entity_poly.pdbx_seq_one_letter_code
_entity_poly.pdbx_strand_id
1 'polypeptide(L)'
;MIVDPPKLERKLSDSLNKSEWSPLDNALQSVIKIFCVSATPNFYVPWQIHPQRSSSSSGFVIEGKRIICNAHGITNHVYIRVRKHGDATKYRAKLLATGHDCDLALLTVDDENFWRGLKPLHFGNIPALQASVIVIGYPKGGDCISVTKGVVSRVVIATYSHSNQVLLCVQIDAAINSGNSGGPALQGDKVVGVAFQGMNKAQNIGYIIPATVVKQFINDVDRNGNFSGIPCVGLKTQILENESLRKSLKIPNDNEGILVIAMEPLAPCAKVLKVNDVIRKIDGVPVAGDGTIFFRRGERLSHVHLITSKSRGDSVRFEIMREGKTMEMEVQLGDPEKLALVPVNLYDALPSYYVYAGLVFTVLSRP
;
A
#
# COMPACT_ATOMS: atom_id res chain seq x y z
N MET A 1 15.83 57.99 0.61
CA MET A 1 14.60 57.73 1.40
C MET A 1 14.11 56.34 0.98
N ILE A 2 14.36 55.39 1.85
CA ILE A 2 13.87 53.99 1.69
C ILE A 2 12.50 54.00 2.33
N VAL A 3 11.47 53.78 1.50
CA VAL A 3 10.08 53.72 1.99
C VAL A 3 9.87 52.27 2.48
N ASP A 4 9.59 52.13 3.79
CA ASP A 4 9.20 50.85 4.39
C ASP A 4 7.93 50.30 3.71
N PRO A 5 7.85 48.98 3.43
CA PRO A 5 6.64 48.38 2.88
C PRO A 5 5.49 48.47 3.89
N PRO A 6 4.24 48.59 3.39
CA PRO A 6 3.11 48.95 4.24
C PRO A 6 2.71 47.83 5.21
N LYS A 7 2.41 48.23 6.45
CA LYS A 7 1.91 47.45 7.59
C LYS A 7 0.57 46.71 7.34
N LEU A 8 0.18 46.45 6.09
CA LEU A 8 -1.09 45.79 5.76
C LEU A 8 -1.05 44.26 5.93
N GLU A 9 0.13 43.63 5.78
CA GLU A 9 0.23 42.17 5.86
C GLU A 9 0.09 41.61 7.28
N ARG A 10 0.43 42.38 8.32
CA ARG A 10 0.30 41.92 9.72
C ARG A 10 -1.13 41.94 10.27
N LYS A 11 -2.06 42.71 9.67
CA LYS A 11 -3.45 42.74 10.12
C LYS A 11 -4.37 41.68 9.53
N LEU A 12 -3.98 41.05 8.41
CA LEU A 12 -4.76 39.94 7.84
C LEU A 12 -4.48 38.60 8.49
N SER A 13 -3.32 38.40 9.15
CA SER A 13 -2.96 37.11 9.76
C SER A 13 -3.56 36.90 11.15
N ASP A 14 -3.91 37.99 11.85
CA ASP A 14 -4.35 37.91 13.28
C ASP A 14 -5.88 37.89 13.46
N SER A 15 -6.66 38.07 12.40
CA SER A 15 -8.13 38.16 12.47
C SER A 15 -8.89 36.87 12.17
N LEU A 16 -8.21 35.80 11.75
CA LEU A 16 -8.83 34.48 11.62
C LEU A 16 -8.74 33.75 12.96
N ASN A 17 -9.79 33.87 13.74
CA ASN A 17 -9.98 33.13 14.99
C ASN A 17 -9.77 31.63 14.69
N LYS A 18 -8.80 30.99 15.37
CA LYS A 18 -8.52 29.53 15.28
C LYS A 18 -9.74 28.64 15.61
N SER A 19 -10.83 29.20 16.09
CA SER A 19 -12.08 28.51 16.40
C SER A 19 -12.97 28.23 15.19
N GLU A 20 -12.66 28.78 13.98
CA GLU A 20 -13.48 28.66 12.78
C GLU A 20 -12.85 27.80 11.67
N TRP A 21 -11.74 27.13 11.93
CA TRP A 21 -11.10 26.28 10.94
C TRP A 21 -11.98 25.06 10.64
N SER A 22 -12.33 24.91 9.38
CA SER A 22 -13.07 23.74 8.90
C SER A 22 -12.22 22.45 9.10
N PRO A 23 -12.82 21.26 9.17
CA PRO A 23 -12.09 20.01 9.17
C PRO A 23 -11.06 19.90 8.03
N LEU A 24 -11.38 20.49 6.88
CA LEU A 24 -10.50 20.53 5.72
C LEU A 24 -9.26 21.41 5.99
N ASP A 25 -9.41 22.58 6.60
CA ASP A 25 -8.29 23.46 6.90
C ASP A 25 -7.31 22.80 7.88
N ASN A 26 -7.83 22.08 8.89
CA ASN A 26 -7.00 21.30 9.79
C ASN A 26 -6.23 20.18 9.05
N ALA A 27 -6.87 19.52 8.09
CA ALA A 27 -6.23 18.47 7.29
C ALA A 27 -5.13 19.05 6.39
N LEU A 28 -5.36 20.21 5.76
CA LEU A 28 -4.37 20.89 4.91
C LEU A 28 -3.05 21.17 5.67
N GLN A 29 -3.14 21.58 6.95
CA GLN A 29 -1.95 21.83 7.79
C GLN A 29 -1.15 20.55 8.07
N SER A 30 -1.79 19.40 8.02
CA SER A 30 -1.17 18.12 8.36
C SER A 30 -0.62 17.38 7.13
N VAL A 31 -0.85 17.91 5.92
CA VAL A 31 -0.29 17.36 4.68
C VAL A 31 1.09 17.94 4.42
N ILE A 32 2.04 17.07 4.17
CA ILE A 32 3.47 17.37 4.08
C ILE A 32 3.95 17.16 2.65
N LYS A 33 4.71 18.11 2.10
CA LYS A 33 5.44 17.92 0.85
C LYS A 33 6.75 17.22 1.14
N ILE A 34 7.01 16.13 0.41
CA ILE A 34 8.21 15.30 0.53
C ILE A 34 9.09 15.55 -0.69
N PHE A 35 10.38 15.76 -0.45
CA PHE A 35 11.42 15.89 -1.47
C PHE A 35 12.41 14.75 -1.26
N CYS A 36 12.54 13.89 -2.25
CA CYS A 36 13.45 12.77 -2.24
C CYS A 36 14.53 12.95 -3.30
N VAL A 37 15.77 12.73 -2.92
CA VAL A 37 16.88 12.50 -3.85
C VAL A 37 17.23 11.03 -3.77
N SER A 38 17.13 10.34 -4.90
CA SER A 38 17.36 8.90 -5.01
C SER A 38 18.48 8.59 -6.00
N ALA A 39 19.13 7.45 -5.80
CA ALA A 39 20.18 6.93 -6.67
C ALA A 39 20.00 5.42 -6.82
N THR A 40 19.44 4.99 -7.93
CA THR A 40 19.08 3.59 -8.17
C THR A 40 20.34 2.77 -8.51
N PRO A 41 20.56 1.60 -7.90
CA PRO A 41 21.63 0.68 -8.26
C PRO A 41 21.45 0.15 -9.70
N ASN A 42 22.56 -0.15 -10.36
CA ASN A 42 22.55 -0.81 -11.65
C ASN A 42 22.84 -2.31 -11.48
N PHE A 43 21.81 -3.15 -11.56
CA PHE A 43 21.96 -4.60 -11.38
C PHE A 43 22.69 -5.30 -12.55
N TYR A 44 22.78 -4.67 -13.73
CA TYR A 44 23.53 -5.20 -14.87
C TYR A 44 25.03 -4.84 -14.80
N VAL A 45 25.36 -3.73 -14.15
CA VAL A 45 26.72 -3.26 -13.91
C VAL A 45 26.85 -2.97 -12.41
N PRO A 46 26.99 -4.01 -11.56
CA PRO A 46 26.66 -3.95 -10.13
C PRO A 46 27.57 -3.02 -9.30
N TRP A 47 28.68 -2.56 -9.84
CA TRP A 47 29.54 -1.52 -9.23
C TRP A 47 29.11 -0.09 -9.57
N GLN A 48 28.09 0.08 -10.42
CA GLN A 48 27.59 1.40 -10.82
C GLN A 48 26.29 1.74 -10.09
N ILE A 49 26.16 3.02 -9.80
CA ILE A 49 24.90 3.62 -9.33
C ILE A 49 24.49 4.66 -10.38
N HIS A 50 23.23 4.66 -10.77
CA HIS A 50 22.69 5.67 -11.68
C HIS A 50 22.80 7.08 -11.09
N PRO A 51 22.88 8.13 -11.92
CA PRO A 51 22.91 9.52 -11.46
C PRO A 51 21.72 9.83 -10.54
N GLN A 52 21.99 10.65 -9.53
CA GLN A 52 20.96 11.09 -8.60
C GLN A 52 19.79 11.78 -9.32
N ARG A 53 18.58 11.47 -8.88
CA ARG A 53 17.34 12.08 -9.38
C ARG A 53 16.56 12.68 -8.23
N SER A 54 15.98 13.87 -8.47
CA SER A 54 15.11 14.51 -7.52
C SER A 54 13.65 14.23 -7.87
N SER A 55 12.87 13.87 -6.88
CA SER A 55 11.43 13.68 -6.98
C SER A 55 10.70 14.38 -5.84
N SER A 56 9.40 14.59 -6.00
CA SER A 56 8.54 15.06 -4.93
C SER A 56 7.26 14.24 -4.86
N SER A 57 6.78 14.04 -3.65
CA SER A 57 5.53 13.33 -3.33
C SER A 57 4.86 13.98 -2.13
N SER A 58 3.76 13.42 -1.71
CA SER A 58 3.00 13.87 -0.55
C SER A 58 3.11 12.88 0.62
N GLY A 59 2.80 13.35 1.79
CA GLY A 59 2.61 12.55 3.00
C GLY A 59 1.72 13.32 3.96
N PHE A 60 1.39 12.73 5.07
CA PHE A 60 0.62 13.40 6.13
C PHE A 60 1.01 12.91 7.52
N VAL A 61 0.78 13.76 8.49
CA VAL A 61 1.12 13.53 9.90
C VAL A 61 0.11 12.58 10.53
N ILE A 62 0.62 11.60 11.25
CA ILE A 62 -0.13 10.67 12.10
C ILE A 62 0.42 10.69 13.53
N GLU A 63 -0.24 9.98 14.43
CA GLU A 63 0.18 9.87 15.84
C GLU A 63 1.64 9.41 15.99
N GLY A 64 2.27 9.85 17.10
CA GLY A 64 3.63 9.46 17.47
C GLY A 64 4.73 10.20 16.72
N LYS A 65 4.48 11.43 16.24
CA LYS A 65 5.43 12.23 15.44
C LYS A 65 5.92 11.46 14.22
N ARG A 66 5.00 10.89 13.48
CA ARG A 66 5.25 10.12 12.27
C ARG A 66 4.57 10.76 11.07
N ILE A 67 5.17 10.59 9.92
CA ILE A 67 4.61 10.97 8.62
C ILE A 67 4.46 9.69 7.82
N ILE A 68 3.26 9.43 7.30
CA ILE A 68 3.03 8.34 6.37
C ILE A 68 3.09 8.86 4.94
N CYS A 69 3.67 8.06 4.04
CA CYS A 69 3.76 8.33 2.61
C CYS A 69 3.83 7.02 1.82
N ASN A 70 3.98 7.09 0.49
CA ASN A 70 4.23 5.91 -0.32
C ASN A 70 5.72 5.54 -0.34
N ALA A 71 5.99 4.22 -0.36
CA ALA A 71 7.33 3.66 -0.49
C ALA A 71 7.98 4.04 -1.83
N HIS A 72 7.24 3.97 -2.96
CA HIS A 72 7.77 4.33 -4.27
C HIS A 72 8.28 5.78 -4.35
N GLY A 73 7.76 6.67 -3.51
CA GLY A 73 8.18 8.08 -3.46
C GLY A 73 9.56 8.29 -2.84
N ILE A 74 10.06 7.30 -2.09
CA ILE A 74 11.33 7.40 -1.32
C ILE A 74 12.29 6.23 -1.57
N THR A 75 11.95 5.30 -2.44
CA THR A 75 12.78 4.14 -2.80
C THR A 75 14.17 4.59 -3.27
N ASN A 76 15.22 3.87 -2.84
CA ASN A 76 16.63 4.14 -3.14
C ASN A 76 17.06 5.58 -2.78
N HIS A 77 16.49 6.13 -1.70
CA HIS A 77 16.79 7.49 -1.28
C HIS A 77 18.22 7.65 -0.79
N VAL A 78 18.84 8.77 -1.19
CA VAL A 78 20.10 9.26 -0.63
C VAL A 78 19.81 10.17 0.57
N TYR A 79 18.82 11.04 0.41
CA TYR A 79 18.27 11.82 1.51
C TYR A 79 16.81 12.25 1.23
N ILE A 80 16.08 12.48 2.30
CA ILE A 80 14.68 12.91 2.28
C ILE A 80 14.57 14.23 3.04
N ARG A 81 13.86 15.19 2.47
CA ARG A 81 13.45 16.43 3.14
C ARG A 81 11.94 16.59 3.08
N VAL A 82 11.39 17.22 4.09
CA VAL A 82 9.95 17.48 4.22
C VAL A 82 9.68 18.95 4.48
N ARG A 83 8.52 19.42 4.02
CA ARG A 83 8.10 20.81 4.20
C ARG A 83 6.63 20.85 4.59
N LYS A 84 6.31 21.64 5.62
CA LYS A 84 4.92 21.89 6.05
C LYS A 84 4.18 22.77 5.05
N HIS A 85 2.87 22.68 5.06
CA HIS A 85 2.02 23.61 4.33
C HIS A 85 2.24 25.05 4.84
N GLY A 86 2.39 26.00 3.90
CA GLY A 86 2.61 27.42 4.24
C GLY A 86 4.00 27.77 4.79
N ASP A 87 4.91 26.80 4.94
CA ASP A 87 6.29 27.03 5.41
C ASP A 87 7.27 26.91 4.24
N ALA A 88 8.31 27.75 4.24
CA ALA A 88 9.40 27.66 3.25
C ALA A 88 10.52 26.72 3.71
N THR A 89 10.58 26.39 4.99
CA THR A 89 11.66 25.61 5.61
C THR A 89 11.55 24.15 5.25
N LYS A 90 12.67 23.55 4.79
CA LYS A 90 12.80 22.12 4.51
C LYS A 90 13.58 21.45 5.64
N TYR A 91 12.91 20.52 6.31
CA TYR A 91 13.49 19.73 7.40
C TYR A 91 14.01 18.39 6.86
N ARG A 92 15.11 17.89 7.43
CA ARG A 92 15.60 16.54 7.11
C ARG A 92 14.71 15.51 7.76
N ALA A 93 14.20 14.57 7.00
CA ALA A 93 13.44 13.43 7.50
C ALA A 93 14.29 12.18 7.58
N LYS A 94 13.94 11.28 8.50
CA LYS A 94 14.51 9.95 8.67
C LYS A 94 13.45 8.91 8.33
N LEU A 95 13.86 7.86 7.65
CA LEU A 95 13.04 6.69 7.42
C LEU A 95 12.95 5.86 8.71
N LEU A 96 11.74 5.53 9.14
CA LEU A 96 11.48 4.63 10.26
C LEU A 96 11.23 3.21 9.79
N ALA A 97 10.38 3.03 8.78
CA ALA A 97 10.05 1.74 8.20
C ALA A 97 9.54 1.89 6.78
N THR A 98 9.75 0.87 5.96
CA THR A 98 9.23 0.76 4.60
C THR A 98 8.50 -0.56 4.42
N GLY A 99 7.30 -0.51 3.83
CA GLY A 99 6.53 -1.66 3.37
C GLY A 99 6.35 -1.59 1.86
N HIS A 100 7.33 -2.12 1.11
CA HIS A 100 7.27 -2.12 -0.35
C HIS A 100 6.05 -2.90 -0.86
N ASP A 101 5.69 -4.01 -0.21
CA ASP A 101 4.52 -4.84 -0.57
C ASP A 101 3.22 -4.03 -0.63
N CYS A 102 2.99 -3.18 0.36
CA CYS A 102 1.80 -2.34 0.47
C CYS A 102 2.02 -0.89 0.01
N ASP A 103 3.20 -0.58 -0.54
CA ASP A 103 3.60 0.75 -1.02
C ASP A 103 3.43 1.86 0.04
N LEU A 104 3.81 1.58 1.28
CA LEU A 104 3.75 2.52 2.40
C LEU A 104 5.13 2.71 3.04
N ALA A 105 5.35 3.90 3.61
CA ALA A 105 6.55 4.18 4.41
C ALA A 105 6.23 5.14 5.55
N LEU A 106 6.98 5.02 6.64
CA LEU A 106 6.94 5.89 7.81
C LEU A 106 8.22 6.71 7.90
N LEU A 107 8.05 8.02 8.02
CA LEU A 107 9.13 8.97 8.23
C LEU A 107 8.96 9.67 9.57
N THR A 108 10.05 10.23 10.10
CA THR A 108 10.06 11.16 11.21
C THR A 108 11.02 12.32 10.98
N VAL A 109 10.95 13.33 11.82
CA VAL A 109 11.84 14.49 11.82
C VAL A 109 12.32 14.72 13.26
N ASP A 110 13.63 14.85 13.45
CA ASP A 110 14.20 15.06 14.79
C ASP A 110 13.97 16.49 15.32
N ASP A 111 13.82 17.46 14.42
CA ASP A 111 13.64 18.87 14.79
C ASP A 111 12.23 19.10 15.35
N GLU A 112 12.14 19.41 16.64
CA GLU A 112 10.88 19.68 17.33
C GLU A 112 10.10 20.87 16.73
N ASN A 113 10.78 21.82 16.09
CA ASN A 113 10.13 22.96 15.45
C ASN A 113 9.25 22.52 14.27
N PHE A 114 9.61 21.38 13.63
CA PHE A 114 8.77 20.81 12.59
C PHE A 114 7.39 20.44 13.11
N TRP A 115 7.29 19.86 14.31
CA TRP A 115 6.04 19.33 14.85
C TRP A 115 5.11 20.39 15.42
N ARG A 116 5.63 21.61 15.65
CA ARG A 116 4.81 22.71 16.21
C ARG A 116 3.69 23.09 15.26
N GLY A 117 2.45 23.09 15.80
CA GLY A 117 1.22 23.44 15.06
C GLY A 117 0.65 22.34 14.18
N LEU A 118 1.35 21.19 14.00
CA LEU A 118 0.84 20.04 13.28
C LEU A 118 -0.11 19.22 14.17
N LYS A 119 -1.21 18.75 13.57
CA LYS A 119 -2.18 17.85 14.23
C LYS A 119 -2.21 16.52 13.48
N PRO A 120 -2.14 15.37 14.18
CA PRO A 120 -2.23 14.08 13.52
C PRO A 120 -3.61 13.87 12.88
N LEU A 121 -3.65 13.25 11.71
CA LEU A 121 -4.87 12.81 11.08
C LEU A 121 -5.24 11.41 11.59
N HIS A 122 -6.53 11.17 11.76
CA HIS A 122 -7.06 9.91 12.28
C HIS A 122 -7.65 9.07 11.17
N PHE A 123 -7.45 7.76 11.25
CA PHE A 123 -7.96 6.81 10.26
C PHE A 123 -9.42 6.45 10.50
N GLY A 124 -10.20 6.45 9.42
CA GLY A 124 -11.56 5.92 9.36
C GLY A 124 -11.61 4.44 8.98
N ASN A 125 -12.75 4.06 8.42
CA ASN A 125 -13.02 2.73 7.86
C ASN A 125 -13.04 2.77 6.33
N ILE A 126 -13.21 1.61 5.68
CA ILE A 126 -13.41 1.53 4.23
C ILE A 126 -14.73 2.24 3.88
N PRO A 127 -14.71 3.27 3.02
CA PRO A 127 -15.90 4.05 2.70
C PRO A 127 -16.92 3.22 1.91
N ALA A 128 -18.19 3.58 1.99
CA ALA A 128 -19.24 2.99 1.17
C ALA A 128 -19.11 3.44 -0.30
N LEU A 129 -19.71 2.69 -1.22
CA LEU A 129 -19.84 3.13 -2.61
C LEU A 129 -20.59 4.49 -2.66
N GLN A 130 -20.22 5.33 -3.62
CA GLN A 130 -20.72 6.71 -3.79
C GLN A 130 -20.42 7.67 -2.63
N ALA A 131 -19.69 7.24 -1.60
CA ALA A 131 -19.24 8.15 -0.54
C ALA A 131 -18.31 9.21 -1.13
N SER A 132 -18.55 10.48 -0.78
CA SER A 132 -17.68 11.59 -1.19
C SER A 132 -16.33 11.49 -0.51
N VAL A 133 -15.27 11.65 -1.28
CA VAL A 133 -13.88 11.65 -0.81
C VAL A 133 -13.12 12.85 -1.34
N ILE A 134 -12.18 13.37 -0.55
CA ILE A 134 -11.30 14.48 -0.91
C ILE A 134 -9.86 13.97 -0.83
N VAL A 135 -9.09 14.15 -1.89
CA VAL A 135 -7.66 13.82 -1.93
C VAL A 135 -6.85 15.10 -1.86
N ILE A 136 -5.87 15.13 -0.96
CA ILE A 136 -5.02 16.30 -0.74
C ILE A 136 -3.57 15.91 -1.00
N GLY A 137 -2.83 16.75 -1.74
CA GLY A 137 -1.42 16.48 -2.01
C GLY A 137 -0.72 17.59 -2.78
N TYR A 138 0.52 17.34 -3.14
CA TYR A 138 1.38 18.27 -3.87
C TYR A 138 1.72 17.70 -5.26
N PRO A 139 0.92 18.02 -6.30
CA PRO A 139 1.18 17.51 -7.64
C PRO A 139 2.52 18.02 -8.19
N LYS A 140 3.09 17.29 -9.14
CA LYS A 140 4.27 17.76 -9.88
C LYS A 140 3.96 19.06 -10.63
N GLY A 141 4.96 19.94 -10.73
CA GLY A 141 4.87 21.20 -11.47
C GLY A 141 4.59 22.42 -10.63
N GLY A 142 4.43 22.27 -9.29
CA GLY A 142 4.23 23.40 -8.40
C GLY A 142 4.53 23.11 -6.94
N ASP A 143 4.56 24.17 -6.15
CA ASP A 143 4.76 24.10 -4.70
C ASP A 143 3.45 24.25 -3.93
N CYS A 144 2.35 24.49 -4.62
CA CYS A 144 1.04 24.65 -4.01
C CYS A 144 0.38 23.30 -3.75
N ILE A 145 -0.34 23.24 -2.63
CA ILE A 145 -1.20 22.11 -2.30
C ILE A 145 -2.38 22.04 -3.26
N SER A 146 -2.81 20.86 -3.63
CA SER A 146 -3.97 20.60 -4.46
C SER A 146 -4.99 19.78 -3.67
N VAL A 147 -6.24 20.12 -3.86
CA VAL A 147 -7.40 19.43 -3.31
C VAL A 147 -8.29 18.98 -4.45
N THR A 148 -8.48 17.67 -4.58
CA THR A 148 -9.39 17.09 -5.55
C THR A 148 -10.52 16.36 -4.84
N LYS A 149 -11.73 16.44 -5.36
CA LYS A 149 -12.93 15.81 -4.79
C LYS A 149 -13.50 14.82 -5.79
N GLY A 150 -14.00 13.71 -5.28
CA GLY A 150 -14.68 12.69 -6.05
C GLY A 150 -15.49 11.77 -5.16
N VAL A 151 -15.87 10.61 -5.70
CA VAL A 151 -16.62 9.57 -4.99
C VAL A 151 -15.93 8.22 -5.08
N VAL A 152 -16.29 7.34 -4.16
CA VAL A 152 -15.86 5.93 -4.19
C VAL A 152 -16.63 5.21 -5.30
N SER A 153 -15.90 4.70 -6.29
CA SER A 153 -16.46 3.98 -7.44
C SER A 153 -16.60 2.48 -7.16
N ARG A 154 -15.62 1.88 -6.50
CA ARG A 154 -15.65 0.46 -6.07
C ARG A 154 -14.57 0.13 -5.05
N VAL A 155 -14.78 -0.97 -4.32
CA VAL A 155 -13.77 -1.63 -3.49
C VAL A 155 -13.38 -2.93 -4.18
N VAL A 156 -12.09 -3.20 -4.37
CA VAL A 156 -11.60 -4.28 -5.21
C VAL A 156 -10.23 -4.79 -4.71
N ILE A 157 -9.94 -6.04 -5.00
CA ILE A 157 -8.57 -6.57 -4.90
C ILE A 157 -7.87 -6.27 -6.23
N ALA A 158 -6.77 -5.53 -6.19
CA ALA A 158 -6.03 -5.10 -7.39
C ALA A 158 -4.52 -5.21 -7.20
N THR A 159 -3.80 -5.28 -8.31
CA THR A 159 -2.33 -5.31 -8.30
C THR A 159 -1.77 -3.92 -8.02
N TYR A 160 -0.95 -3.80 -6.99
CA TYR A 160 -0.21 -2.59 -6.68
C TYR A 160 0.96 -2.42 -7.65
N SER A 161 1.01 -1.28 -8.33
CA SER A 161 1.99 -1.04 -9.42
C SER A 161 3.44 -1.07 -8.95
N HIS A 162 3.69 -0.73 -7.68
CA HIS A 162 5.04 -0.73 -7.11
C HIS A 162 5.57 -2.15 -6.85
N SER A 163 4.76 -3.00 -6.21
CA SER A 163 5.21 -4.30 -5.69
C SER A 163 4.74 -5.51 -6.51
N ASN A 164 3.79 -5.33 -7.41
CA ASN A 164 3.02 -6.40 -8.04
C ASN A 164 2.22 -7.28 -7.04
N GLN A 165 2.10 -6.86 -5.78
CA GLN A 165 1.25 -7.53 -4.81
C GLN A 165 -0.23 -7.27 -5.10
N VAL A 166 -1.05 -8.28 -4.82
CA VAL A 166 -2.50 -8.23 -5.06
C VAL A 166 -3.21 -7.96 -3.74
N LEU A 167 -3.60 -6.70 -3.52
CA LEU A 167 -4.11 -6.22 -2.24
C LEU A 167 -5.44 -5.47 -2.39
N LEU A 168 -6.08 -5.19 -1.25
CA LEU A 168 -7.27 -4.38 -1.21
C LEU A 168 -6.99 -2.96 -1.67
N CYS A 169 -7.84 -2.48 -2.59
CA CYS A 169 -7.84 -1.11 -3.11
C CYS A 169 -9.23 -0.51 -3.03
N VAL A 170 -9.29 0.81 -2.91
CA VAL A 170 -10.51 1.58 -3.18
C VAL A 170 -10.27 2.41 -4.44
N GLN A 171 -11.12 2.22 -5.45
CA GLN A 171 -11.13 3.05 -6.64
C GLN A 171 -12.01 4.27 -6.40
N ILE A 172 -11.49 5.43 -6.80
CA ILE A 172 -12.16 6.72 -6.72
C ILE A 172 -12.10 7.42 -8.08
N ASP A 173 -12.99 8.34 -8.34
CA ASP A 173 -12.98 9.19 -9.54
C ASP A 173 -12.30 10.55 -9.32
N ALA A 174 -11.86 10.85 -8.09
CA ALA A 174 -11.01 11.99 -7.82
C ALA A 174 -9.66 11.85 -8.55
N ALA A 175 -9.21 12.91 -9.18
CA ALA A 175 -7.95 12.90 -9.92
C ALA A 175 -6.75 12.68 -9.00
N ILE A 176 -6.00 11.60 -9.25
CA ILE A 176 -4.69 11.33 -8.63
C ILE A 176 -3.62 11.59 -9.68
N ASN A 177 -2.92 12.70 -9.53
CA ASN A 177 -1.81 13.10 -10.39
C ASN A 177 -0.47 12.77 -9.75
N SER A 178 0.56 12.63 -10.58
CA SER A 178 1.94 12.43 -10.09
C SER A 178 2.31 13.53 -9.07
N GLY A 179 2.73 13.11 -7.87
CA GLY A 179 3.02 13.98 -6.73
C GLY A 179 1.94 13.99 -5.64
N ASN A 180 0.66 13.71 -5.96
CA ASN A 180 -0.38 13.52 -4.95
C ASN A 180 -0.21 12.19 -4.19
N SER A 181 0.55 11.24 -4.76
CA SER A 181 0.86 9.97 -4.12
C SER A 181 1.42 10.18 -2.70
N GLY A 182 0.93 9.41 -1.73
CA GLY A 182 1.24 9.53 -0.31
C GLY A 182 0.33 10.50 0.45
N GLY A 183 -0.44 11.33 -0.25
CA GLY A 183 -1.40 12.23 0.36
C GLY A 183 -2.64 11.49 0.89
N PRO A 184 -3.36 12.08 1.89
CA PRO A 184 -4.54 11.47 2.46
C PRO A 184 -5.74 11.58 1.53
N ALA A 185 -6.55 10.53 1.49
CA ALA A 185 -7.92 10.57 1.02
C ALA A 185 -8.85 10.64 2.24
N LEU A 186 -9.68 11.66 2.32
CA LEU A 186 -10.52 11.99 3.46
C LEU A 186 -11.99 11.77 3.15
N GLN A 187 -12.72 11.23 4.13
CA GLN A 187 -14.17 11.29 4.23
C GLN A 187 -14.52 12.03 5.53
N GLY A 188 -15.05 13.24 5.38
CA GLY A 188 -15.18 14.15 6.53
C GLY A 188 -13.81 14.52 7.11
N ASP A 189 -13.62 14.24 8.40
CA ASP A 189 -12.38 14.46 9.15
C ASP A 189 -11.47 13.22 9.24
N LYS A 190 -11.87 12.09 8.64
CA LYS A 190 -11.16 10.80 8.76
C LYS A 190 -10.44 10.44 7.47
N VAL A 191 -9.22 9.91 7.62
CA VAL A 191 -8.46 9.33 6.51
C VAL A 191 -9.02 7.95 6.19
N VAL A 192 -9.56 7.77 5.00
CA VAL A 192 -10.07 6.49 4.50
C VAL A 192 -9.06 5.74 3.64
N GLY A 193 -7.97 6.40 3.26
CA GLY A 193 -6.86 5.78 2.53
C GLY A 193 -5.76 6.75 2.16
N VAL A 194 -4.73 6.21 1.50
CA VAL A 194 -3.56 6.93 0.99
C VAL A 194 -3.59 6.88 -0.54
N ALA A 195 -3.52 8.04 -1.18
CA ALA A 195 -3.44 8.12 -2.65
C ALA A 195 -2.14 7.47 -3.14
N PHE A 196 -2.21 6.59 -4.16
CA PHE A 196 -0.97 5.93 -4.58
C PHE A 196 -0.80 5.76 -6.09
N GLN A 197 -1.85 5.49 -6.86
CA GLN A 197 -1.72 5.33 -8.31
C GLN A 197 -2.97 5.80 -9.07
N GLY A 198 -2.76 6.28 -10.30
CA GLY A 198 -3.79 6.48 -11.30
C GLY A 198 -3.55 5.56 -12.49
N MET A 199 -4.56 5.32 -13.31
CA MET A 199 -4.39 4.60 -14.57
C MET A 199 -4.00 5.58 -15.68
N ASN A 200 -2.75 5.49 -16.16
CA ASN A 200 -2.21 6.38 -17.20
C ASN A 200 -2.99 6.41 -18.53
N LYS A 201 -3.82 5.40 -18.80
CA LYS A 201 -4.60 5.26 -20.04
C LYS A 201 -6.11 5.42 -19.84
N ALA A 202 -6.59 5.67 -18.62
CA ALA A 202 -7.99 5.86 -18.31
C ALA A 202 -8.20 7.16 -17.55
N GLN A 203 -9.16 7.95 -17.96
CA GLN A 203 -9.53 9.18 -17.26
C GLN A 203 -10.37 8.84 -16.03
N ASN A 204 -10.22 9.63 -14.97
CA ASN A 204 -11.02 9.55 -13.75
C ASN A 204 -10.95 8.19 -13.04
N ILE A 205 -9.79 7.51 -13.09
CA ILE A 205 -9.52 6.31 -12.30
C ILE A 205 -8.31 6.55 -11.41
N GLY A 206 -8.57 6.75 -10.14
CA GLY A 206 -7.58 6.81 -9.08
C GLY A 206 -7.75 5.65 -8.11
N TYR A 207 -6.66 5.21 -7.49
CA TYR A 207 -6.68 4.17 -6.46
C TYR A 207 -6.07 4.71 -5.18
N ILE A 208 -6.70 4.37 -4.07
CA ILE A 208 -6.17 4.65 -2.74
C ILE A 208 -5.91 3.34 -2.00
N ILE A 209 -4.83 3.31 -1.23
CA ILE A 209 -4.53 2.24 -0.28
C ILE A 209 -5.49 2.41 0.90
N PRO A 210 -6.40 1.46 1.18
CA PRO A 210 -7.41 1.64 2.22
C PRO A 210 -6.81 1.78 3.62
N ALA A 211 -7.49 2.52 4.48
CA ALA A 211 -7.08 2.72 5.87
C ALA A 211 -6.85 1.40 6.65
N THR A 212 -7.51 0.31 6.28
CA THR A 212 -7.29 -1.03 6.87
C THR A 212 -5.91 -1.58 6.57
N VAL A 213 -5.43 -1.45 5.32
CA VAL A 213 -4.07 -1.86 4.93
C VAL A 213 -3.04 -0.96 5.61
N VAL A 214 -3.32 0.36 5.70
CA VAL A 214 -2.45 1.31 6.41
C VAL A 214 -2.33 0.96 7.89
N LYS A 215 -3.44 0.66 8.55
CA LYS A 215 -3.45 0.23 9.97
C LYS A 215 -2.69 -1.09 10.16
N GLN A 216 -2.85 -2.05 9.25
CA GLN A 216 -2.10 -3.31 9.28
C GLN A 216 -0.59 -3.06 9.21
N PHE A 217 -0.13 -2.21 8.28
CA PHE A 217 1.26 -1.80 8.15
C PHE A 217 1.79 -1.14 9.44
N ILE A 218 1.06 -0.15 9.98
CA ILE A 218 1.48 0.55 11.21
C ILE A 218 1.55 -0.40 12.39
N ASN A 219 0.52 -1.24 12.58
CA ASN A 219 0.48 -2.20 13.69
C ASN A 219 1.61 -3.22 13.63
N ASP A 220 1.98 -3.66 12.43
CA ASP A 220 3.09 -4.59 12.23
C ASP A 220 4.43 -3.92 12.57
N VAL A 221 4.65 -2.69 12.11
CA VAL A 221 5.84 -1.90 12.46
C VAL A 221 5.92 -1.63 13.97
N ASP A 222 4.80 -1.29 14.61
CA ASP A 222 4.74 -1.01 16.05
C ASP A 222 5.07 -2.27 16.90
N ARG A 223 4.75 -3.48 16.40
CA ARG A 223 5.06 -4.75 17.06
C ARG A 223 6.51 -5.22 16.83
N ASN A 224 6.99 -5.08 15.60
CA ASN A 224 8.21 -5.75 15.15
C ASN A 224 9.39 -4.78 14.94
N GLY A 225 9.17 -3.46 15.08
CA GLY A 225 10.15 -2.42 14.77
C GLY A 225 10.37 -2.20 13.28
N ASN A 226 9.92 -3.12 12.44
CA ASN A 226 10.00 -3.08 10.98
C ASN A 226 8.75 -3.74 10.39
N PHE A 227 8.44 -3.44 9.13
CA PHE A 227 7.36 -4.14 8.42
C PHE A 227 7.80 -5.55 8.06
N SER A 228 7.04 -6.55 8.49
CA SER A 228 7.36 -7.97 8.25
C SER A 228 6.93 -8.46 6.86
N GLY A 229 6.11 -7.69 6.14
CA GLY A 229 5.60 -8.00 4.81
C GLY A 229 4.17 -8.54 4.80
N ILE A 230 3.59 -8.65 3.61
CA ILE A 230 2.26 -9.23 3.40
C ILE A 230 2.39 -10.76 3.35
N PRO A 231 1.61 -11.49 4.14
CA PRO A 231 1.69 -12.96 4.14
C PRO A 231 1.10 -13.57 2.88
N CYS A 232 1.56 -14.76 2.52
CA CYS A 232 1.00 -15.55 1.44
C CYS A 232 0.87 -17.03 1.81
N VAL A 233 0.03 -17.75 1.07
CA VAL A 233 -0.12 -19.21 1.21
C VAL A 233 0.76 -19.96 0.21
N GLY A 234 1.11 -19.34 -0.91
CA GLY A 234 1.86 -19.96 -2.01
C GLY A 234 1.01 -20.90 -2.88
N LEU A 235 -0.29 -20.59 -3.03
CA LEU A 235 -1.23 -21.36 -3.85
C LEU A 235 -1.50 -20.65 -5.18
N LYS A 236 -1.70 -21.49 -6.23
CA LYS A 236 -2.37 -21.08 -7.47
C LYS A 236 -3.71 -21.78 -7.54
N THR A 237 -4.76 -21.00 -7.74
CA THR A 237 -6.14 -21.50 -7.75
C THR A 237 -6.81 -21.21 -9.09
N GLN A 238 -7.81 -22.02 -9.44
CA GLN A 238 -8.66 -21.87 -10.61
C GLN A 238 -10.12 -21.78 -10.16
N ILE A 239 -10.89 -20.95 -10.84
CA ILE A 239 -12.35 -20.86 -10.66
C ILE A 239 -13.04 -22.15 -11.08
N LEU A 240 -14.14 -22.50 -10.45
CA LEU A 240 -14.89 -23.76 -10.62
C LEU A 240 -16.33 -23.52 -11.04
N GLU A 241 -16.55 -22.72 -12.07
CA GLU A 241 -17.89 -22.48 -12.63
C GLU A 241 -18.31 -23.60 -13.61
N ASN A 242 -17.37 -24.39 -14.15
CA ASN A 242 -17.63 -25.44 -15.11
C ASN A 242 -18.22 -26.68 -14.45
N GLU A 243 -19.47 -27.02 -14.78
CA GLU A 243 -20.20 -28.17 -14.21
C GLU A 243 -19.52 -29.53 -14.51
N SER A 244 -18.96 -29.73 -15.70
CA SER A 244 -18.30 -30.98 -16.07
C SER A 244 -17.04 -31.20 -15.24
N LEU A 245 -16.28 -30.12 -14.99
CA LEU A 245 -15.12 -30.16 -14.09
C LEU A 245 -15.55 -30.46 -12.65
N ARG A 246 -16.63 -29.84 -12.16
CA ARG A 246 -17.19 -30.13 -10.83
C ARG A 246 -17.59 -31.60 -10.68
N LYS A 247 -18.28 -32.14 -11.68
CA LYS A 247 -18.65 -33.57 -11.70
C LYS A 247 -17.42 -34.49 -11.67
N SER A 248 -16.38 -34.19 -12.44
CA SER A 248 -15.16 -34.99 -12.46
C SER A 248 -14.42 -35.01 -11.13
N LEU A 249 -14.49 -33.90 -10.38
CA LEU A 249 -13.91 -33.76 -9.04
C LEU A 249 -14.83 -34.28 -7.92
N LYS A 250 -16.01 -34.80 -8.26
CA LYS A 250 -17.02 -35.32 -7.33
C LYS A 250 -17.47 -34.27 -6.29
N ILE A 251 -17.57 -33.01 -6.70
CA ILE A 251 -18.03 -31.91 -5.85
C ILE A 251 -19.49 -31.54 -6.12
N PRO A 252 -20.25 -31.07 -5.11
CA PRO A 252 -21.63 -30.62 -5.29
C PRO A 252 -21.74 -29.51 -6.33
N ASN A 253 -22.88 -29.45 -7.02
CA ASN A 253 -23.16 -28.37 -7.96
C ASN A 253 -23.84 -27.17 -7.25
N ASP A 254 -23.21 -26.66 -6.19
CA ASP A 254 -23.69 -25.58 -5.33
C ASP A 254 -22.98 -24.23 -5.60
N ASN A 255 -22.18 -24.18 -6.67
CA ASN A 255 -21.37 -23.03 -7.05
C ASN A 255 -20.40 -22.53 -5.95
N GLU A 256 -19.95 -23.41 -5.06
CA GLU A 256 -18.95 -23.11 -4.04
C GLU A 256 -17.62 -23.82 -4.34
N GLY A 257 -16.53 -23.14 -3.99
CA GLY A 257 -15.17 -23.65 -4.01
C GLY A 257 -14.33 -23.28 -5.21
N ILE A 258 -13.03 -23.26 -4.99
CA ILE A 258 -11.98 -23.00 -5.98
C ILE A 258 -11.00 -24.16 -6.01
N LEU A 259 -10.47 -24.49 -7.19
CA LEU A 259 -9.56 -25.60 -7.40
C LEU A 259 -8.10 -25.20 -7.14
N VAL A 260 -7.36 -25.98 -6.36
CA VAL A 260 -5.90 -25.87 -6.23
C VAL A 260 -5.25 -26.50 -7.46
N ILE A 261 -4.57 -25.70 -8.29
CA ILE A 261 -3.92 -26.15 -9.52
C ILE A 261 -2.41 -26.26 -9.42
N ALA A 262 -1.79 -25.48 -8.52
CA ALA A 262 -0.35 -25.53 -8.24
C ALA A 262 -0.05 -24.94 -6.86
N MET A 263 1.12 -25.25 -6.35
CA MET A 263 1.66 -24.71 -5.09
C MET A 263 3.14 -24.39 -5.28
N GLU A 264 3.61 -23.35 -4.60
CA GLU A 264 5.05 -23.08 -4.52
C GLU A 264 5.72 -24.20 -3.71
N PRO A 265 6.80 -24.82 -4.24
CA PRO A 265 7.39 -26.01 -3.60
C PRO A 265 7.86 -25.80 -2.17
N LEU A 266 8.28 -24.58 -1.83
CA LEU A 266 8.77 -24.21 -0.50
C LEU A 266 7.67 -23.71 0.43
N ALA A 267 6.42 -23.58 -0.07
CA ALA A 267 5.32 -23.08 0.74
C ALA A 267 4.87 -24.07 1.82
N PRO A 268 4.52 -23.60 3.03
CA PRO A 268 3.98 -24.44 4.09
C PRO A 268 2.74 -25.24 3.65
N CYS A 269 1.91 -24.67 2.78
CA CYS A 269 0.72 -25.34 2.24
C CYS A 269 1.03 -26.62 1.47
N ALA A 270 2.19 -26.71 0.81
CA ALA A 270 2.59 -27.89 0.05
C ALA A 270 2.75 -29.18 0.90
N LYS A 271 2.85 -29.02 2.23
CA LYS A 271 2.91 -30.16 3.17
C LYS A 271 1.54 -30.77 3.49
N VAL A 272 0.47 -29.98 3.34
CA VAL A 272 -0.90 -30.35 3.78
C VAL A 272 -1.93 -30.38 2.64
N LEU A 273 -1.82 -29.45 1.70
CA LEU A 273 -2.70 -29.39 0.53
C LEU A 273 -2.12 -30.19 -0.64
N LYS A 274 -2.98 -30.53 -1.60
CA LYS A 274 -2.63 -31.25 -2.83
C LYS A 274 -3.25 -30.55 -4.03
N VAL A 275 -2.64 -30.75 -5.19
CA VAL A 275 -3.28 -30.39 -6.47
C VAL A 275 -4.58 -31.18 -6.59
N ASN A 276 -5.61 -30.57 -7.11
CA ASN A 276 -7.01 -31.02 -7.19
C ASN A 276 -7.79 -30.96 -5.86
N ASP A 277 -7.26 -30.44 -4.77
CA ASP A 277 -8.09 -30.02 -3.64
C ASP A 277 -9.01 -28.89 -4.04
N VAL A 278 -10.24 -28.90 -3.55
CA VAL A 278 -11.19 -27.82 -3.73
C VAL A 278 -11.39 -27.08 -2.41
N ILE A 279 -10.93 -25.83 -2.35
CA ILE A 279 -11.10 -24.98 -1.17
C ILE A 279 -12.51 -24.44 -1.16
N ARG A 280 -13.32 -24.84 -0.19
CA ARG A 280 -14.71 -24.40 -0.02
C ARG A 280 -14.86 -23.25 0.95
N LYS A 281 -14.07 -23.24 2.05
CA LYS A 281 -14.08 -22.14 3.01
C LYS A 281 -12.65 -21.79 3.45
N ILE A 282 -12.49 -20.53 3.81
CA ILE A 282 -11.27 -19.97 4.39
C ILE A 282 -11.69 -19.30 5.71
N ASP A 283 -11.18 -19.79 6.84
CA ASP A 283 -11.55 -19.35 8.21
C ASP A 283 -13.08 -19.33 8.43
N GLY A 284 -13.78 -20.33 7.90
CA GLY A 284 -15.24 -20.43 7.98
C GLY A 284 -16.01 -19.58 6.97
N VAL A 285 -15.35 -18.70 6.20
CA VAL A 285 -15.99 -17.88 5.17
C VAL A 285 -16.11 -18.68 3.86
N PRO A 286 -17.32 -18.89 3.31
CA PRO A 286 -17.53 -19.60 2.07
C PRO A 286 -16.89 -18.88 0.88
N VAL A 287 -16.22 -19.63 0.01
CA VAL A 287 -15.65 -19.15 -1.25
C VAL A 287 -16.52 -19.63 -2.39
N ALA A 288 -17.02 -18.71 -3.21
CA ALA A 288 -17.83 -19.06 -4.39
C ALA A 288 -16.98 -19.64 -5.52
N GLY A 289 -17.64 -20.28 -6.49
CA GLY A 289 -16.99 -20.90 -7.64
C GLY A 289 -16.23 -19.93 -8.55
N ASP A 290 -16.58 -18.65 -8.51
CA ASP A 290 -15.87 -17.54 -9.17
C ASP A 290 -14.67 -17.01 -8.36
N GLY A 291 -14.37 -17.62 -7.21
CA GLY A 291 -13.27 -17.22 -6.33
C GLY A 291 -13.55 -16.02 -5.43
N THR A 292 -14.80 -15.57 -5.34
CA THR A 292 -15.16 -14.44 -4.50
C THR A 292 -15.75 -14.86 -3.15
N ILE A 293 -15.68 -13.95 -2.19
CA ILE A 293 -16.29 -14.05 -0.87
C ILE A 293 -17.28 -12.89 -0.66
N PHE A 294 -18.24 -13.07 0.22
CA PHE A 294 -19.10 -11.98 0.68
C PHE A 294 -18.25 -10.98 1.48
N PHE A 295 -18.32 -9.71 1.14
CA PHE A 295 -17.63 -8.65 1.85
C PHE A 295 -18.58 -7.80 2.68
N ARG A 296 -19.56 -7.20 2.03
CA ARG A 296 -20.65 -6.45 2.66
C ARG A 296 -21.84 -6.39 1.70
N ARG A 297 -22.97 -5.86 2.15
CA ARG A 297 -24.20 -5.86 1.37
C ARG A 297 -23.97 -5.37 -0.07
N GLY A 298 -24.25 -6.24 -1.04
CA GLY A 298 -24.09 -5.97 -2.47
C GLY A 298 -22.67 -6.00 -2.99
N GLU A 299 -21.65 -6.29 -2.17
CA GLU A 299 -20.27 -6.30 -2.58
C GLU A 299 -19.58 -7.63 -2.25
N ARG A 300 -18.78 -8.10 -3.20
CA ARG A 300 -17.95 -9.30 -3.07
C ARG A 300 -16.48 -8.95 -3.37
N LEU A 301 -15.57 -9.64 -2.74
CA LEU A 301 -14.11 -9.49 -2.96
C LEU A 301 -13.50 -10.84 -3.32
N SER A 302 -12.32 -10.84 -3.94
CA SER A 302 -11.53 -12.06 -4.08
C SER A 302 -11.17 -12.65 -2.72
N HIS A 303 -11.21 -13.98 -2.60
CA HIS A 303 -10.81 -14.73 -1.40
C HIS A 303 -9.39 -14.38 -0.91
N VAL A 304 -8.51 -13.87 -1.78
CA VAL A 304 -7.15 -13.41 -1.46
C VAL A 304 -7.16 -12.40 -0.30
N HIS A 305 -8.23 -11.61 -0.17
CA HIS A 305 -8.39 -10.66 0.94
C HIS A 305 -8.29 -11.32 2.31
N LEU A 306 -8.84 -12.53 2.49
CA LEU A 306 -8.79 -13.24 3.78
C LEU A 306 -7.36 -13.61 4.19
N ILE A 307 -6.48 -13.78 3.23
CA ILE A 307 -5.06 -14.09 3.47
C ILE A 307 -4.28 -12.80 3.71
N THR A 308 -4.41 -11.83 2.80
CA THR A 308 -3.60 -10.60 2.84
C THR A 308 -3.96 -9.64 3.97
N SER A 309 -5.12 -9.83 4.61
CA SER A 309 -5.54 -9.08 5.81
C SER A 309 -4.97 -9.63 7.12
N LYS A 310 -4.27 -10.77 7.08
CA LYS A 310 -3.60 -11.37 8.24
C LYS A 310 -2.18 -10.85 8.43
N SER A 311 -1.58 -11.21 9.54
CA SER A 311 -0.16 -10.95 9.81
C SER A 311 0.72 -12.14 9.40
N ARG A 312 2.00 -11.87 9.15
CA ARG A 312 2.98 -12.93 8.89
C ARG A 312 3.10 -13.84 10.12
N GLY A 313 3.09 -15.14 9.89
CA GLY A 313 3.12 -16.15 10.96
C GLY A 313 1.74 -16.57 11.50
N ASP A 314 0.67 -15.87 11.12
CA ASP A 314 -0.69 -16.33 11.44
C ASP A 314 -0.98 -17.64 10.70
N SER A 315 -1.95 -18.42 11.24
CA SER A 315 -2.51 -19.58 10.55
C SER A 315 -3.80 -19.22 9.81
N VAL A 316 -4.10 -19.98 8.79
CA VAL A 316 -5.37 -19.97 8.07
C VAL A 316 -5.95 -21.37 8.02
N ARG A 317 -7.26 -21.47 8.29
CA ARG A 317 -7.99 -22.73 8.22
C ARG A 317 -8.73 -22.85 6.91
N PHE A 318 -8.46 -23.92 6.17
CA PHE A 318 -9.15 -24.28 4.95
C PHE A 318 -10.11 -25.43 5.19
N GLU A 319 -11.38 -25.28 4.83
CA GLU A 319 -12.27 -26.42 4.60
C GLU A 319 -12.14 -26.80 3.12
N ILE A 320 -11.60 -27.98 2.89
CA ILE A 320 -11.36 -28.49 1.52
C ILE A 320 -12.22 -29.71 1.25
N MET A 321 -12.44 -29.97 -0.04
CA MET A 321 -12.94 -31.25 -0.52
C MET A 321 -11.84 -31.94 -1.33
N ARG A 322 -11.53 -33.19 -0.97
CA ARG A 322 -10.56 -34.05 -1.61
C ARG A 322 -11.22 -35.38 -1.91
N GLU A 323 -11.31 -35.78 -3.17
CA GLU A 323 -11.93 -37.05 -3.63
C GLU A 323 -13.34 -37.26 -3.06
N GLY A 324 -14.14 -36.20 -2.97
CA GLY A 324 -15.52 -36.23 -2.45
C GLY A 324 -15.64 -36.22 -0.92
N LYS A 325 -14.52 -36.09 -0.18
CA LYS A 325 -14.52 -36.02 1.30
C LYS A 325 -14.17 -34.60 1.75
N THR A 326 -14.95 -34.08 2.68
CA THR A 326 -14.67 -32.79 3.33
C THR A 326 -13.61 -32.99 4.41
N MET A 327 -12.63 -32.10 4.46
CA MET A 327 -11.53 -32.11 5.43
C MET A 327 -11.20 -30.68 5.86
N GLU A 328 -10.74 -30.51 7.09
CA GLU A 328 -10.18 -29.23 7.57
C GLU A 328 -8.66 -29.31 7.58
N MET A 329 -8.01 -28.28 7.07
CA MET A 329 -6.56 -28.13 7.02
C MET A 329 -6.15 -26.78 7.58
N GLU A 330 -5.19 -26.78 8.49
CA GLU A 330 -4.58 -25.55 8.97
C GLU A 330 -3.22 -25.34 8.30
N VAL A 331 -2.99 -24.16 7.79
CA VAL A 331 -1.78 -23.77 7.06
C VAL A 331 -1.21 -22.52 7.70
N GLN A 332 0.06 -22.55 8.06
CA GLN A 332 0.78 -21.36 8.49
C GLN A 332 1.09 -20.46 7.27
N LEU A 333 0.87 -19.16 7.42
CA LEU A 333 1.16 -18.20 6.37
C LEU A 333 2.65 -17.96 6.24
N GLY A 334 3.14 -18.04 5.02
CA GLY A 334 4.55 -17.91 4.68
C GLY A 334 4.97 -16.49 4.30
N ASP A 335 6.26 -16.37 4.08
CA ASP A 335 6.95 -15.21 3.59
C ASP A 335 7.13 -15.33 2.07
N PRO A 336 6.51 -14.47 1.24
CA PRO A 336 6.64 -14.54 -0.20
C PRO A 336 8.09 -14.52 -0.68
N GLU A 337 8.95 -13.74 -0.03
CA GLU A 337 10.37 -13.63 -0.41
C GLU A 337 11.12 -14.95 -0.19
N LYS A 338 10.78 -15.69 0.86
CA LYS A 338 11.38 -17.00 1.14
C LYS A 338 10.83 -18.13 0.27
N LEU A 339 9.68 -17.91 -0.36
CA LEU A 339 9.07 -18.88 -1.29
C LEU A 339 9.61 -18.75 -2.70
N ALA A 340 10.12 -17.58 -3.08
CA ALA A 340 10.68 -17.34 -4.39
C ALA A 340 12.11 -17.87 -4.46
N LEU A 341 12.39 -18.78 -5.42
CA LEU A 341 13.74 -19.27 -5.69
C LEU A 341 14.67 -18.17 -6.25
N VAL A 342 14.10 -17.21 -6.94
CA VAL A 342 14.80 -16.04 -7.47
C VAL A 342 14.15 -14.80 -6.86
N PRO A 343 14.89 -14.01 -6.07
CA PRO A 343 14.36 -12.78 -5.49
C PRO A 343 13.87 -11.81 -6.57
N VAL A 344 12.74 -11.17 -6.30
CA VAL A 344 12.10 -10.17 -7.17
C VAL A 344 11.93 -8.85 -6.43
N ASN A 345 11.83 -7.74 -7.17
CA ASN A 345 11.57 -6.41 -6.62
C ASN A 345 12.57 -6.02 -5.51
N LEU A 346 13.86 -6.05 -5.82
CA LEU A 346 14.93 -5.66 -4.88
C LEU A 346 14.98 -4.15 -4.72
N TYR A 347 14.24 -3.64 -3.74
CA TYR A 347 14.24 -2.22 -3.38
C TYR A 347 15.26 -1.94 -2.28
N ASP A 348 15.84 -0.73 -2.30
CA ASP A 348 16.75 -0.22 -1.27
C ASP A 348 17.97 -1.14 -1.00
N ALA A 349 18.29 -2.04 -1.94
CA ALA A 349 19.38 -2.99 -1.84
C ALA A 349 20.43 -2.76 -2.93
N LEU A 350 21.70 -2.83 -2.54
CA LEU A 350 22.81 -2.84 -3.49
C LEU A 350 23.02 -4.26 -4.02
N PRO A 351 23.30 -4.42 -5.32
CA PRO A 351 23.64 -5.73 -5.85
C PRO A 351 24.96 -6.23 -5.25
N SER A 352 24.99 -7.48 -4.80
CA SER A 352 26.23 -8.15 -4.44
C SER A 352 26.89 -8.73 -5.69
N TYR A 353 28.22 -8.62 -5.79
CA TYR A 353 28.97 -9.17 -6.92
C TYR A 353 30.38 -9.58 -6.51
N TYR A 354 30.97 -10.46 -7.31
CA TYR A 354 32.33 -10.91 -7.16
C TYR A 354 33.02 -10.88 -8.52
N VAL A 355 34.27 -10.37 -8.56
CA VAL A 355 35.07 -10.29 -9.79
C VAL A 355 36.22 -11.28 -9.69
N TYR A 356 36.35 -12.18 -10.66
CA TYR A 356 37.46 -13.12 -10.76
C TYR A 356 37.92 -13.27 -12.20
N ALA A 357 39.19 -13.06 -12.45
CA ALA A 357 39.83 -13.22 -13.77
C ALA A 357 39.11 -12.49 -14.92
N GLY A 358 38.52 -11.32 -14.67
CA GLY A 358 37.75 -10.55 -15.64
C GLY A 358 36.29 -10.97 -15.80
N LEU A 359 35.84 -12.02 -15.10
CA LEU A 359 34.46 -12.42 -15.04
C LEU A 359 33.77 -11.77 -13.83
N VAL A 360 32.51 -11.39 -13.99
CA VAL A 360 31.69 -10.82 -12.94
C VAL A 360 30.55 -11.80 -12.60
N PHE A 361 30.50 -12.21 -11.36
CA PHE A 361 29.47 -13.08 -10.81
C PHE A 361 28.52 -12.24 -9.97
N THR A 362 27.21 -12.38 -10.18
CA THR A 362 26.16 -11.73 -9.39
C THR A 362 25.16 -12.76 -8.93
N VAL A 363 24.42 -12.44 -7.87
CA VAL A 363 23.27 -13.25 -7.45
C VAL A 363 22.18 -13.15 -8.53
N LEU A 364 21.60 -14.29 -8.91
CA LEU A 364 20.46 -14.30 -9.81
C LEU A 364 19.27 -13.63 -9.10
N SER A 365 18.80 -12.55 -9.67
CA SER A 365 17.66 -11.79 -9.14
C SER A 365 16.84 -11.20 -10.30
N ARG A 366 15.64 -10.78 -10.00
CA ARG A 366 14.75 -10.04 -10.89
C ARG A 366 14.45 -8.69 -10.21
N PRO A 367 15.31 -7.69 -10.45
CA PRO A 367 15.21 -6.38 -9.83
C PRO A 367 13.98 -5.60 -10.31
#